data_aa2aa159a77cdb6a6c1245c309837d4e
#
_entry.id   aa2aa159a77cdb6a6c1245c309837d4e
#
_cell.length_a   1.000
_cell.length_b   1.000
_cell.length_c   1.000
_cell.angle_alpha   90.00
_cell.angle_beta   90.00
_cell.angle_gamma   90.00
#
_symmetry.space_group_name_H-M   'P 1'
#
loop_
_entity.id
_entity.type
_entity.pdbx_description
1 polymer ?
#
loop_
_entity_poly.entity_id
_entity_poly.type
_entity_poly.pdbx_seq_one_letter_code
_entity_poly.pdbx_strand_id
1 'polypeptide(L)'
;PYFGFAAMMMAGLDGIKNRIEPHAPVDKDLYELPPEEAADIPQAPTSLEAALASLEKDHDFLTEGDVFTEDLLDTYLKYKFDNEITPVRLRPTPQEFEMYYDC
;
A
#
# COMPACT_ATOMS: atom_id res chain seq x y z
N PRO A 1 -3.81 -13.87 2.74
CA PRO A 1 -2.76 -13.75 1.70
C PRO A 1 -3.32 -13.90 0.27
N TYR A 2 -4.47 -14.56 0.11
CA TYR A 2 -5.02 -14.89 -1.21
C TYR A 2 -5.41 -13.65 -2.03
N PHE A 3 -6.00 -12.63 -1.41
CA PHE A 3 -6.26 -11.36 -2.10
C PHE A 3 -4.97 -10.69 -2.57
N GLY A 4 -3.92 -10.74 -1.75
CA GLY A 4 -2.62 -10.22 -2.12
C GLY A 4 -2.02 -10.95 -3.32
N PHE A 5 -2.08 -12.26 -3.34
CA PHE A 5 -1.59 -13.07 -4.48
C PHE A 5 -2.38 -12.77 -5.76
N ALA A 6 -3.70 -12.70 -5.68
CA ALA A 6 -4.55 -12.34 -6.81
C ALA A 6 -4.24 -10.94 -7.32
N ALA A 7 -4.07 -9.96 -6.43
CA ALA A 7 -3.73 -8.59 -6.80
C ALA A 7 -2.36 -8.49 -7.49
N MET A 8 -1.36 -9.21 -7.00
CA MET A 8 -0.03 -9.27 -7.64
C MET A 8 -0.10 -9.90 -9.03
N MET A 9 -0.87 -10.98 -9.19
CA MET A 9 -1.09 -11.61 -10.50
C MET A 9 -1.77 -10.64 -11.46
N MET A 10 -2.80 -9.93 -11.03
CA MET A 10 -3.51 -8.94 -11.85
C MET A 10 -2.61 -7.77 -12.24
N ALA A 11 -1.76 -7.30 -11.33
CA ALA A 11 -0.76 -6.26 -11.63
C ALA A 11 0.23 -6.73 -12.71
N GLY A 12 0.72 -7.97 -12.59
CA GLY A 12 1.62 -8.56 -13.58
C GLY A 12 0.98 -8.69 -14.96
N LEU A 13 -0.27 -9.14 -15.03
CA LEU A 13 -1.04 -9.25 -16.27
C LEU A 13 -1.31 -7.88 -16.90
N ASP A 14 -1.61 -6.87 -16.10
CA ASP A 14 -1.76 -5.49 -16.56
C ASP A 14 -0.47 -4.97 -17.18
N GLY A 15 0.67 -5.22 -16.55
CA GLY A 15 1.98 -4.86 -17.08
C GLY A 15 2.26 -5.50 -18.45
N ILE A 16 1.96 -6.79 -18.61
CA ILE A 16 2.14 -7.49 -19.88
C ILE A 16 1.18 -6.96 -20.95
N LYS A 17 -0.10 -6.81 -20.60
CA LYS A 17 -1.14 -6.35 -21.53
C LYS A 17 -0.87 -4.95 -22.07
N ASN A 18 -0.48 -4.03 -21.20
CA ASN A 18 -0.22 -2.64 -21.54
C ASN A 18 1.25 -2.36 -21.88
N ARG A 19 2.10 -3.38 -21.94
CA ARG A 19 3.53 -3.28 -22.26
C ARG A 19 4.24 -2.23 -21.40
N ILE A 20 3.96 -2.26 -20.09
CA ILE A 20 4.58 -1.36 -19.14
C ILE A 20 6.02 -1.83 -18.90
N GLU A 21 6.98 -1.00 -19.25
CA GLU A 21 8.39 -1.28 -18.97
C GLU A 21 8.70 -0.96 -17.52
N PRO A 22 9.38 -1.87 -16.79
CA PRO A 22 9.84 -1.57 -15.44
C PRO A 22 10.91 -0.47 -15.48
N HIS A 23 11.07 0.24 -14.38
CA HIS A 23 12.17 1.18 -14.23
C HIS A 23 13.53 0.44 -14.27
N ALA A 24 14.61 1.20 -14.46
CA ALA A 24 15.96 0.64 -14.49
C ALA A 24 16.28 -0.09 -13.18
N PRO A 25 17.05 -1.19 -13.22
CA PRO A 25 17.45 -1.89 -12.01
C PRO A 25 18.27 -0.99 -11.09
N VAL A 26 18.08 -1.15 -9.79
CA VAL A 26 18.82 -0.43 -8.76
C VAL A 26 19.86 -1.39 -8.18
N ASP A 27 21.10 -1.28 -8.65
CA ASP A 27 22.21 -2.13 -8.23
C ASP A 27 23.01 -1.48 -7.07
N LYS A 28 22.30 -0.99 -6.04
CA LYS A 28 22.88 -0.30 -4.89
C LYS A 28 22.35 -0.90 -3.60
N ASP A 29 23.16 -0.80 -2.54
CA ASP A 29 22.71 -1.11 -1.18
C ASP A 29 21.74 -0.03 -0.73
N LEU A 30 20.45 -0.38 -0.65
CA LEU A 30 19.38 0.55 -0.30
C LEU A 30 19.44 1.03 1.15
N TYR A 31 20.11 0.30 2.03
CA TYR A 31 20.26 0.67 3.44
C TYR A 31 21.29 1.76 3.67
N GLU A 32 22.29 1.85 2.80
CA GLU A 32 23.42 2.79 2.91
C GLU A 32 23.34 3.95 1.91
N LEU A 33 22.22 4.08 1.17
CA LEU A 33 22.07 5.15 0.21
C LEU A 33 22.00 6.54 0.87
N PRO A 34 22.74 7.54 0.32
CA PRO A 34 22.53 8.93 0.70
C PRO A 34 21.06 9.37 0.48
N PRO A 35 20.51 10.25 1.33
CA PRO A 35 19.12 10.69 1.20
C PRO A 35 18.78 11.28 -0.19
N GLU A 36 19.75 11.89 -0.84
CA GLU A 36 19.61 12.50 -2.16
C GLU A 36 19.35 11.44 -3.25
N GLU A 37 20.04 10.30 -3.18
CA GLU A 37 19.85 9.18 -4.11
C GLU A 37 18.61 8.35 -3.76
N ALA A 38 18.29 8.23 -2.48
CA ALA A 38 17.12 7.49 -2.01
C ALA A 38 15.80 8.16 -2.41
N ALA A 39 15.79 9.48 -2.58
CA ALA A 39 14.60 10.24 -2.97
C ALA A 39 14.06 9.87 -4.36
N ASP A 40 14.92 9.41 -5.26
CA ASP A 40 14.55 9.01 -6.63
C ASP A 40 14.03 7.58 -6.73
N ILE A 41 14.11 6.81 -5.65
CA ILE A 41 13.66 5.42 -5.63
C ILE A 41 12.19 5.36 -5.20
N PRO A 42 11.29 4.74 -6.00
CA PRO A 42 9.91 4.56 -5.61
C PRO A 42 9.80 3.72 -4.34
N GLN A 43 8.95 4.14 -3.41
CA GLN A 43 8.73 3.45 -2.15
C GLN A 43 7.30 2.93 -2.03
N ALA A 44 7.14 1.79 -1.37
CA ALA A 44 5.83 1.30 -0.97
C ALA A 44 5.20 2.24 0.06
N PRO A 45 3.86 2.27 0.17
CA PRO A 45 3.19 3.04 1.21
C PRO A 45 3.71 2.69 2.60
N THR A 46 3.89 3.71 3.45
CA THR A 46 4.48 3.56 4.79
C THR A 46 3.46 3.28 5.89
N SER A 47 2.18 3.30 5.57
CA SER A 47 1.09 3.04 6.51
C SER A 47 -0.06 2.32 5.82
N LEU A 48 -0.89 1.64 6.61
CA LEU A 48 -2.14 1.04 6.11
C LEU A 48 -3.05 2.09 5.47
N GLU A 49 -3.17 3.25 6.09
CA GLU A 49 -3.98 4.36 5.55
C GLU A 49 -3.49 4.82 4.18
N ALA A 50 -2.18 5.01 4.01
CA ALA A 50 -1.60 5.38 2.72
C ALA A 50 -1.78 4.29 1.67
N ALA A 51 -1.67 3.03 2.06
CA ALA A 51 -1.91 1.89 1.17
C ALA A 51 -3.37 1.82 0.70
N LEU A 52 -4.33 2.03 1.60
CA LEU A 52 -5.75 2.05 1.26
C LEU A 52 -6.12 3.25 0.37
N ALA A 53 -5.53 4.41 0.61
CA ALA A 53 -5.72 5.57 -0.27
C ALA A 53 -5.19 5.30 -1.68
N SER A 54 -4.08 4.60 -1.81
CA SER A 54 -3.55 4.16 -3.11
C SER A 54 -4.48 3.18 -3.80
N LEU A 55 -5.04 2.22 -3.06
CA LEU A 55 -6.01 1.25 -3.59
C LEU A 55 -7.30 1.93 -4.08
N GLU A 56 -7.81 2.88 -3.31
CA GLU A 56 -8.99 3.66 -3.70
C GLU A 56 -8.77 4.45 -5.00
N LYS A 57 -7.58 4.99 -5.16
CA LYS A 57 -7.21 5.83 -6.30
C LYS A 57 -6.87 5.02 -7.56
N ASP A 58 -6.26 3.85 -7.41
CA ASP A 58 -5.75 3.04 -8.52
C ASP A 58 -6.06 1.56 -8.28
N HIS A 59 -7.18 1.09 -8.85
CA HIS A 59 -7.62 -0.29 -8.76
C HIS A 59 -8.26 -0.85 -10.04
N ASP A 60 -8.21 -0.12 -11.14
CA ASP A 60 -8.85 -0.54 -12.40
C ASP A 60 -8.31 -1.88 -12.90
N PHE A 61 -7.01 -2.13 -12.71
CA PHE A 61 -6.39 -3.40 -13.10
C PHE A 61 -6.92 -4.60 -12.31
N LEU A 62 -7.46 -4.39 -11.10
CA LEU A 62 -8.03 -5.44 -10.25
C LEU A 62 -9.43 -5.86 -10.71
N THR A 63 -10.18 -4.94 -11.29
CA THR A 63 -11.56 -5.19 -11.71
C THR A 63 -11.66 -5.81 -13.10
N GLU A 64 -10.55 -5.88 -13.81
CA GLU A 64 -10.53 -6.49 -15.13
C GLU A 64 -10.89 -7.98 -15.07
N GLY A 65 -11.77 -8.40 -15.97
CA GLY A 65 -12.28 -9.78 -16.00
C GLY A 65 -13.14 -10.16 -14.79
N ASP A 66 -13.61 -9.18 -14.03
CA ASP A 66 -14.42 -9.37 -12.81
C ASP A 66 -13.72 -10.23 -11.72
N VAL A 67 -12.41 -10.23 -11.70
CA VAL A 67 -11.61 -10.93 -10.67
C VAL A 67 -11.86 -10.31 -9.30
N PHE A 68 -11.75 -8.97 -9.21
CA PHE A 68 -12.26 -8.20 -8.07
C PHE A 68 -13.47 -7.39 -8.56
N THR A 69 -14.47 -7.24 -7.72
CA THR A 69 -15.62 -6.39 -8.01
C THR A 69 -15.48 -5.05 -7.29
N GLU A 70 -16.09 -4.00 -7.83
CA GLU A 70 -16.13 -2.69 -7.15
C GLU A 70 -16.75 -2.81 -5.76
N ASP A 71 -17.82 -3.58 -5.62
CA ASP A 71 -18.48 -3.84 -4.35
C ASP A 71 -17.55 -4.50 -3.33
N LEU A 72 -16.73 -5.47 -3.76
CA LEU A 72 -15.72 -6.09 -2.89
C LEU A 72 -14.67 -5.09 -2.44
N LEU A 73 -14.16 -4.25 -3.35
CA LEU A 73 -13.15 -3.25 -3.04
C LEU A 73 -13.69 -2.18 -2.09
N ASP A 74 -14.89 -1.68 -2.34
CA ASP A 74 -15.55 -0.69 -1.48
C ASP A 74 -15.79 -1.26 -0.07
N THR A 75 -16.27 -2.49 0.02
CA THR A 75 -16.50 -3.18 1.28
C THR A 75 -15.19 -3.40 2.04
N TYR A 76 -14.14 -3.81 1.34
CA TYR A 76 -12.82 -4.01 1.93
C TYR A 76 -12.24 -2.71 2.49
N LEU A 77 -12.27 -1.63 1.69
CA LEU A 77 -11.81 -0.30 2.10
C LEU A 77 -12.56 0.18 3.35
N LYS A 78 -13.89 0.12 3.31
CA LYS A 78 -14.73 0.52 4.44
C LYS A 78 -14.42 -0.30 5.69
N TYR A 79 -14.33 -1.61 5.56
CA TYR A 79 -14.00 -2.50 6.68
C TYR A 79 -12.66 -2.13 7.32
N LYS A 80 -11.63 -1.93 6.51
CA LYS A 80 -10.29 -1.59 6.99
C LYS A 80 -10.25 -0.24 7.70
N PHE A 81 -10.91 0.77 7.16
CA PHE A 81 -11.01 2.08 7.81
C PHE A 81 -11.74 2.01 9.15
N ASP A 82 -12.92 1.39 9.19
CA ASP A 82 -13.77 1.36 10.36
C ASP A 82 -13.21 0.46 11.48
N ASN A 83 -12.57 -0.64 11.14
CA ASN A 83 -12.16 -1.65 12.13
C ASN A 83 -10.66 -1.65 12.45
N GLU A 84 -9.83 -1.06 11.63
CA GLU A 84 -8.38 -1.06 11.83
C GLU A 84 -7.79 0.35 11.97
N ILE A 85 -8.06 1.27 11.06
CA ILE A 85 -7.48 2.61 11.09
C ILE A 85 -8.08 3.47 12.19
N THR A 86 -9.40 3.60 12.21
CA THR A 86 -10.11 4.45 13.19
C THR A 86 -9.84 4.03 14.64
N PRO A 87 -9.91 2.74 15.00
CA PRO A 87 -9.61 2.32 16.37
C PRO A 87 -8.19 2.63 16.82
N VAL A 88 -7.21 2.49 15.92
CA VAL A 88 -5.80 2.79 16.22
C VAL A 88 -5.60 4.30 16.43
N ARG A 89 -6.21 5.14 15.60
CA ARG A 89 -6.13 6.60 15.74
C ARG A 89 -6.71 7.12 17.04
N LEU A 90 -7.75 6.48 17.55
CA LEU A 90 -8.46 6.92 18.76
C LEU A 90 -7.84 6.42 20.06
N ARG A 91 -6.74 5.68 19.98
CA ARG A 91 -6.09 5.10 21.15
C ARG A 91 -4.60 5.45 21.18
N PRO A 92 -4.08 5.87 22.33
CA PRO A 92 -2.67 6.14 22.48
C PRO A 92 -1.86 4.83 22.32
N THR A 93 -0.66 4.97 21.75
CA THR A 93 0.29 3.87 21.64
C THR A 93 1.16 3.75 22.89
N PRO A 94 1.80 2.59 23.15
CA PRO A 94 2.78 2.47 24.23
C PRO A 94 3.89 3.52 24.15
N GLN A 95 4.33 3.90 22.97
CA GLN A 95 5.34 4.93 22.75
C GLN A 95 4.87 6.31 23.22
N GLU A 96 3.60 6.65 23.01
CA GLU A 96 3.04 7.91 23.49
C GLU A 96 2.97 7.96 25.02
N PHE A 97 2.67 6.83 25.67
CA PHE A 97 2.75 6.74 27.12
C PHE A 97 4.17 6.95 27.62
N GLU A 98 5.16 6.32 26.98
CA GLU A 98 6.57 6.50 27.34
C GLU A 98 7.04 7.94 27.18
N MET A 99 6.61 8.63 26.12
CA MET A 99 7.02 10.01 25.84
C MET A 99 6.32 11.06 26.68
N TYR A 100 5.05 10.87 27.04
CA TYR A 100 4.20 11.91 27.56
C TYR A 100 3.58 11.63 28.93
N TYR A 101 3.85 10.49 29.52
CA TYR A 101 3.22 10.11 30.78
C TYR A 101 3.58 11.06 31.94
N ASP A 102 4.79 11.57 31.96
CA ASP A 102 5.35 12.44 32.99
C ASP A 102 5.36 13.94 32.60
N CYS A 103 4.59 14.31 31.61
CA CYS A 103 4.49 15.71 31.20
C CYS A 103 3.73 16.56 32.21
#